data_51e7c2d041c161e4e4bd428dc765d7c8
#
_entry.id   51e7c2d041c161e4e4bd428dc765d7c8
#
_cell.length_a   1.000
_cell.length_b   1.000
_cell.length_c   1.000
_cell.angle_alpha   90.00
_cell.angle_beta   90.00
_cell.angle_gamma   90.00
#
_symmetry.space_group_name_H-M   'P 1'
#
loop_
_entity.id
_entity.type
_entity.pdbx_description
1 polymer ?
#
loop_
_entity_poly.entity_id
_entity_poly.type
_entity_poly.pdbx_seq_one_letter_code
_entity_poly.pdbx_strand_id
1 'polypeptide(L)'
;MSNFFGTDGIRGEVGKSPITADILLKVGWAVGSVLKEQNENASVIIGKDTRVSGYLFESALEAGFLSAGVNVGLLGPMPSPAIAYLTQAFSATAGVVISASHNLYQDNGVKFFSSKGVKLNDETQKAIEKKISMPMSSVGSASIGKARRYEQALGRYIEFCKSTFDKSCDLSNLKIIIDCANGATYHIAEDVFSELGASVSMINNTPDGYNINRDCGATDTKHLQKEVLENNADLGIAFDGDGDRLIMVDHKGQKVDGDELVFIIANAWKESGDLKSNKVVGTKMTNLGIQLAFAEIGVSFIEADVGDRHVMDQLIEHKAVLGGEGSGHIICLNKSTSGDGIIAALQVLEVMSKTGKTLLELKSKMTKYPQVLINVKTDTKVNLQEESKLSQAINSVESKLSKTGRVLVRESGTEPLVRVMVESTNYGLAKESAEELAKIIKSM
;
A
#
# COMPACT_ATOMS: atom_id res chain seq x y z
N MET A 1 19.86 15.57 13.67
CA MET A 1 19.33 14.34 14.26
C MET A 1 18.84 13.52 13.09
N SER A 2 19.21 12.24 12.97
CA SER A 2 18.68 11.37 11.91
C SER A 2 17.19 11.17 12.18
N ASN A 3 16.31 11.56 11.26
CA ASN A 3 14.90 11.24 11.34
C ASN A 3 14.77 9.71 11.24
N PHE A 4 14.27 9.07 12.29
CA PHE A 4 14.00 7.63 12.29
C PHE A 4 12.77 7.32 11.44
N PHE A 5 11.75 8.19 11.48
CA PHE A 5 10.53 8.02 10.70
C PHE A 5 10.69 8.57 9.28
N GLY A 6 10.45 7.70 8.30
CA GLY A 6 10.21 8.08 6.91
C GLY A 6 8.70 8.32 6.66
N THR A 7 8.31 8.44 5.40
CA THR A 7 6.89 8.62 5.00
C THR A 7 6.00 7.44 5.39
N ASP A 8 6.58 6.24 5.57
CA ASP A 8 5.85 5.00 5.90
C ASP A 8 6.53 4.20 7.03
N GLY A 9 6.75 4.85 8.16
CA GLY A 9 7.38 4.24 9.33
C GLY A 9 8.91 4.21 9.28
N ILE A 10 9.50 3.27 10.02
CA ILE A 10 10.95 3.04 10.10
C ILE A 10 11.27 1.87 9.20
N ARG A 11 12.15 2.03 8.19
CA ARG A 11 12.50 0.97 7.24
C ARG A 11 14.00 0.92 6.98
N GLY A 12 14.49 -0.26 6.59
CA GLY A 12 15.88 -0.46 6.16
C GLY A 12 16.24 -1.93 6.01
N GLU A 13 17.50 -2.15 5.67
CA GLU A 13 18.08 -3.48 5.55
C GLU A 13 18.29 -4.09 6.95
N VAL A 14 17.85 -5.33 7.12
CA VAL A 14 17.98 -6.08 8.38
C VAL A 14 19.43 -6.22 8.79
N GLY A 15 19.70 -5.92 10.06
CA GLY A 15 21.07 -5.94 10.62
C GLY A 15 21.83 -4.64 10.43
N LYS A 16 21.27 -3.66 9.71
CA LYS A 16 21.82 -2.30 9.59
C LYS A 16 20.90 -1.29 10.29
N SER A 17 21.50 -0.26 10.90
CA SER A 17 20.73 0.84 11.50
C SER A 17 19.80 1.47 10.44
N PRO A 18 18.52 1.71 10.76
CA PRO A 18 17.87 1.57 12.08
C PRO A 18 17.20 0.21 12.34
N ILE A 19 17.34 -0.79 11.46
CA ILE A 19 16.64 -2.08 11.54
C ILE A 19 17.52 -3.15 12.22
N THR A 20 17.76 -2.96 13.53
CA THR A 20 18.46 -3.88 14.41
C THR A 20 17.64 -4.16 15.68
N ALA A 21 17.86 -5.29 16.32
CA ALA A 21 17.06 -5.71 17.48
C ALA A 21 17.19 -4.77 18.69
N ASP A 22 18.37 -4.23 18.94
CA ASP A 22 18.63 -3.28 20.02
C ASP A 22 17.91 -1.94 19.79
N ILE A 23 17.92 -1.44 18.54
CA ILE A 23 17.18 -0.24 18.18
C ILE A 23 15.68 -0.47 18.29
N LEU A 24 15.15 -1.60 17.78
CA LEU A 24 13.72 -1.89 17.85
C LEU A 24 13.23 -2.16 19.29
N LEU A 25 14.05 -2.74 20.15
CA LEU A 25 13.78 -2.78 21.59
C LEU A 25 13.59 -1.36 22.15
N LYS A 26 14.49 -0.45 21.80
CA LYS A 26 14.42 0.94 22.23
C LYS A 26 13.25 1.70 21.62
N VAL A 27 12.90 1.42 20.35
CA VAL A 27 11.71 1.95 19.71
C VAL A 27 10.44 1.50 20.44
N GLY A 28 10.30 0.20 20.75
CA GLY A 28 9.17 -0.32 21.52
C GLY A 28 9.02 0.37 22.88
N TRP A 29 10.13 0.54 23.61
CA TRP A 29 10.15 1.28 24.86
C TRP A 29 9.76 2.76 24.69
N ALA A 30 10.29 3.44 23.68
CA ALA A 30 10.03 4.85 23.45
C ALA A 30 8.57 5.10 23.07
N VAL A 31 8.02 4.29 22.14
CA VAL A 31 6.61 4.35 21.76
C VAL A 31 5.74 4.04 22.97
N GLY A 32 6.04 2.97 23.70
CA GLY A 32 5.30 2.59 24.91
C GLY A 32 5.29 3.69 25.97
N SER A 33 6.43 4.35 26.19
CA SER A 33 6.53 5.48 27.13
C SER A 33 5.65 6.65 26.74
N VAL A 34 5.66 7.03 25.43
CA VAL A 34 4.82 8.13 24.91
C VAL A 34 3.33 7.79 25.04
N LEU A 35 2.95 6.55 24.69
CA LEU A 35 1.57 6.10 24.84
C LEU A 35 1.11 6.07 26.30
N LYS A 36 1.98 5.66 27.20
CA LYS A 36 1.71 5.60 28.65
C LYS A 36 1.51 6.99 29.25
N GLU A 37 2.26 7.99 28.78
CA GLU A 37 2.08 9.41 29.18
C GLU A 37 0.69 9.93 28.78
N GLN A 38 0.10 9.41 27.70
CA GLN A 38 -1.23 9.79 27.21
C GLN A 38 -2.38 8.96 27.78
N ASN A 39 -2.12 7.70 28.10
CA ASN A 39 -3.11 6.75 28.62
C ASN A 39 -2.46 5.77 29.60
N GLU A 40 -2.82 5.87 30.87
CA GLU A 40 -2.26 5.01 31.93
C GLU A 40 -2.50 3.52 31.67
N ASN A 41 -3.59 3.15 30.99
CA ASN A 41 -3.93 1.78 30.61
C ASN A 41 -3.55 1.45 29.16
N ALA A 42 -2.47 2.05 28.65
CA ALA A 42 -2.04 1.84 27.27
C ALA A 42 -1.81 0.36 26.95
N SER A 43 -2.28 -0.05 25.78
CA SER A 43 -2.06 -1.38 25.22
C SER A 43 -1.76 -1.27 23.73
N VAL A 44 -0.94 -2.18 23.22
CA VAL A 44 -0.62 -2.27 21.80
C VAL A 44 -0.92 -3.65 21.26
N ILE A 45 -1.22 -3.74 19.97
CA ILE A 45 -1.24 -5.00 19.24
C ILE A 45 -0.09 -5.00 18.23
N ILE A 46 0.55 -6.15 18.06
CA ILE A 46 1.67 -6.33 17.12
C ILE A 46 1.33 -7.43 16.14
N GLY A 47 1.40 -7.12 14.85
CA GLY A 47 1.37 -8.11 13.77
C GLY A 47 2.57 -7.94 12.86
N LYS A 48 2.79 -8.91 11.99
CA LYS A 48 3.94 -8.97 11.10
C LYS A 48 3.59 -9.60 9.78
N ASP A 49 4.41 -9.37 8.76
CA ASP A 49 4.40 -10.19 7.57
C ASP A 49 5.17 -11.51 7.77
N THR A 50 5.46 -12.21 6.71
CA THR A 50 6.05 -13.55 6.77
C THR A 50 7.57 -13.58 6.78
N ARG A 51 8.25 -12.42 6.83
CA ARG A 51 9.73 -12.33 6.86
C ARG A 51 10.29 -13.03 8.09
N VAL A 52 11.38 -13.78 7.92
CA VAL A 52 12.06 -14.46 9.04
C VAL A 52 12.49 -13.49 10.14
N SER A 53 12.93 -12.27 9.78
CA SER A 53 13.31 -11.21 10.73
C SER A 53 12.13 -10.67 11.54
N GLY A 54 10.89 -10.91 11.11
CA GLY A 54 9.69 -10.49 11.83
C GLY A 54 9.61 -11.08 13.24
N TYR A 55 10.06 -12.31 13.44
CA TYR A 55 10.07 -12.95 14.78
C TYR A 55 11.06 -12.28 15.73
N LEU A 56 12.27 -11.95 15.23
CA LEU A 56 13.27 -11.23 16.00
C LEU A 56 12.77 -9.87 16.45
N PHE A 57 12.15 -9.14 15.53
CA PHE A 57 11.69 -7.77 15.77
C PHE A 57 10.42 -7.72 16.61
N GLU A 58 9.52 -8.70 16.47
CA GLU A 58 8.36 -8.86 17.36
C GLU A 58 8.82 -9.01 18.80
N SER A 59 9.78 -9.90 19.07
CA SER A 59 10.33 -10.13 20.43
C SER A 59 11.02 -8.87 20.98
N ALA A 60 11.76 -8.14 20.15
CA ALA A 60 12.43 -6.91 20.56
C ALA A 60 11.45 -5.80 20.93
N LEU A 61 10.45 -5.55 20.06
CA LEU A 61 9.40 -4.57 20.31
C LEU A 61 8.55 -4.94 21.51
N GLU A 62 8.16 -6.22 21.64
CA GLU A 62 7.42 -6.73 22.80
C GLU A 62 8.16 -6.42 24.10
N ALA A 63 9.44 -6.80 24.19
CA ALA A 63 10.26 -6.53 25.38
C ALA A 63 10.34 -5.02 25.69
N GLY A 64 10.46 -4.19 24.65
CA GLY A 64 10.45 -2.73 24.78
C GLY A 64 9.14 -2.19 25.36
N PHE A 65 8.01 -2.60 24.82
CA PHE A 65 6.68 -2.17 25.32
C PHE A 65 6.43 -2.65 26.75
N LEU A 66 6.74 -3.91 27.04
CA LEU A 66 6.56 -4.47 28.38
C LEU A 66 7.40 -3.72 29.43
N SER A 67 8.65 -3.36 29.07
CA SER A 67 9.54 -2.59 29.94
C SER A 67 9.07 -1.17 30.19
N ALA A 68 8.25 -0.61 29.29
CA ALA A 68 7.56 0.68 29.47
C ALA A 68 6.23 0.57 30.25
N GLY A 69 5.83 -0.64 30.64
CA GLY A 69 4.58 -0.90 31.37
C GLY A 69 3.34 -0.95 30.46
N VAL A 70 3.51 -1.20 29.16
CA VAL A 70 2.41 -1.30 28.17
C VAL A 70 2.09 -2.77 27.91
N ASN A 71 0.79 -3.10 27.91
CA ASN A 71 0.35 -4.45 27.57
C ASN A 71 0.45 -4.70 26.05
N VAL A 72 0.83 -5.93 25.68
CA VAL A 72 1.04 -6.32 24.28
C VAL A 72 0.12 -7.47 23.88
N GLY A 73 -0.59 -7.30 22.76
CA GLY A 73 -1.33 -8.34 22.07
C GLY A 73 -0.58 -8.80 20.82
N LEU A 74 -0.22 -10.07 20.72
CA LEU A 74 0.47 -10.65 19.58
C LEU A 74 -0.56 -11.27 18.63
N LEU A 75 -0.52 -10.87 17.33
CA LEU A 75 -1.46 -11.33 16.32
C LEU A 75 -0.87 -12.40 15.39
N GLY A 76 0.47 -12.50 15.34
CA GLY A 76 1.16 -13.34 14.36
C GLY A 76 1.22 -12.71 12.97
N PRO A 77 1.39 -13.51 11.90
CA PRO A 77 1.34 -13.01 10.54
C PRO A 77 -0.06 -12.46 10.22
N MET A 78 -0.14 -11.18 9.88
CA MET A 78 -1.40 -10.48 9.57
C MET A 78 -1.13 -9.33 8.59
N PRO A 79 -2.02 -9.06 7.63
CA PRO A 79 -1.91 -7.89 6.74
C PRO A 79 -1.87 -6.57 7.49
N SER A 80 -1.15 -5.59 6.94
CA SER A 80 -1.11 -4.23 7.50
C SER A 80 -2.51 -3.64 7.75
N PRO A 81 -3.46 -3.71 6.79
CA PRO A 81 -4.82 -3.23 7.02
C PRO A 81 -5.57 -4.00 8.13
N ALA A 82 -5.27 -5.29 8.32
CA ALA A 82 -5.84 -6.05 9.43
C ALA A 82 -5.42 -5.47 10.78
N ILE A 83 -4.15 -5.05 10.92
CA ILE A 83 -3.67 -4.42 12.14
C ILE A 83 -4.39 -3.08 12.39
N ALA A 84 -4.58 -2.27 11.34
CA ALA A 84 -5.33 -1.02 11.43
C ALA A 84 -6.76 -1.24 11.96
N TYR A 85 -7.48 -2.19 11.38
CA TYR A 85 -8.82 -2.57 11.81
C TYR A 85 -8.85 -3.16 13.23
N LEU A 86 -7.98 -4.13 13.52
CA LEU A 86 -7.95 -4.83 14.80
C LEU A 86 -7.52 -3.92 15.96
N THR A 87 -6.74 -2.86 15.69
CA THR A 87 -6.43 -1.83 16.69
C THR A 87 -7.70 -1.21 17.25
N GLN A 88 -8.66 -0.90 16.39
CA GLN A 88 -9.97 -0.39 16.79
C GLN A 88 -10.83 -1.50 17.45
N ALA A 89 -10.91 -2.66 16.79
CA ALA A 89 -11.77 -3.77 17.22
C ALA A 89 -11.39 -4.34 18.60
N PHE A 90 -10.12 -4.24 19.00
CA PHE A 90 -9.64 -4.62 20.32
C PHE A 90 -9.47 -3.44 21.29
N SER A 91 -9.85 -2.24 20.87
CA SER A 91 -9.69 -1.00 21.66
C SER A 91 -8.25 -0.80 22.13
N ALA A 92 -7.26 -1.19 21.30
CA ALA A 92 -5.86 -0.97 21.59
C ALA A 92 -5.48 0.52 21.41
N THR A 93 -4.53 1.02 22.22
CA THR A 93 -4.05 2.40 22.11
C THR A 93 -3.27 2.62 20.82
N ALA A 94 -2.56 1.58 20.35
CA ALA A 94 -1.87 1.60 19.05
C ALA A 94 -1.75 0.21 18.44
N GLY A 95 -1.62 0.17 17.11
CA GLY A 95 -1.26 -1.01 16.32
C GLY A 95 0.17 -0.90 15.78
N VAL A 96 0.88 -1.99 15.76
CA VAL A 96 2.26 -2.10 15.28
C VAL A 96 2.34 -3.17 14.20
N VAL A 97 2.86 -2.79 13.05
CA VAL A 97 3.11 -3.70 11.92
C VAL A 97 4.59 -3.84 11.69
N ILE A 98 5.07 -5.07 11.64
CA ILE A 98 6.46 -5.38 11.28
C ILE A 98 6.46 -5.86 9.83
N SER A 99 6.82 -4.98 8.92
CA SER A 99 6.85 -5.25 7.47
C SER A 99 7.63 -4.18 6.70
N ALA A 100 8.18 -4.58 5.56
CA ALA A 100 8.68 -3.68 4.53
C ALA A 100 7.81 -3.76 3.24
N SER A 101 6.52 -4.12 3.36
CA SER A 101 5.54 -4.19 2.27
C SER A 101 6.06 -5.02 1.08
N HIS A 102 6.29 -4.40 -0.06
CA HIS A 102 6.65 -5.05 -1.31
C HIS A 102 8.16 -5.34 -1.50
N ASN A 103 9.01 -4.95 -0.53
CA ASN A 103 10.44 -5.24 -0.61
C ASN A 103 10.72 -6.75 -0.41
N LEU A 104 11.89 -7.21 -0.84
CA LEU A 104 12.36 -8.56 -0.57
C LEU A 104 12.70 -8.75 0.92
N TYR A 105 12.94 -9.99 1.35
CA TYR A 105 13.11 -10.37 2.76
C TYR A 105 14.29 -9.71 3.48
N GLN A 106 15.30 -9.22 2.73
CA GLN A 106 16.47 -8.55 3.27
C GLN A 106 16.12 -7.24 4.01
N ASP A 107 15.04 -6.61 3.59
CA ASP A 107 14.52 -5.40 4.23
C ASP A 107 13.43 -5.76 5.23
N ASN A 108 13.27 -4.91 6.24
CA ASN A 108 12.12 -4.93 7.13
C ASN A 108 11.82 -3.51 7.62
N GLY A 109 10.74 -3.35 8.36
CA GLY A 109 10.33 -2.06 8.90
C GLY A 109 9.30 -2.18 10.01
N VAL A 110 8.97 -1.04 10.60
CA VAL A 110 7.91 -0.95 11.61
C VAL A 110 7.02 0.24 11.30
N LYS A 111 5.72 -0.02 11.16
CA LYS A 111 4.67 0.99 10.98
C LYS A 111 3.82 1.05 12.25
N PHE A 112 3.26 2.22 12.52
CA PHE A 112 2.41 2.42 13.70
C PHE A 112 1.07 3.02 13.31
N PHE A 113 0.00 2.45 13.87
CA PHE A 113 -1.37 2.97 13.79
C PHE A 113 -1.82 3.50 15.14
N SER A 114 -2.55 4.58 15.14
CA SER A 114 -3.24 5.11 16.31
C SER A 114 -4.45 4.25 16.69
N SER A 115 -5.07 4.52 17.83
CA SER A 115 -6.32 3.87 18.26
C SER A 115 -7.47 3.99 17.24
N LYS A 116 -7.36 4.91 16.28
CA LYS A 116 -8.33 5.08 15.19
C LYS A 116 -8.00 4.26 13.94
N GLY A 117 -6.98 3.41 13.97
CA GLY A 117 -6.54 2.63 12.81
C GLY A 117 -5.98 3.46 11.66
N VAL A 118 -5.48 4.66 11.95
CA VAL A 118 -4.78 5.53 10.98
C VAL A 118 -3.34 5.74 11.44
N LYS A 119 -2.44 6.10 10.52
CA LYS A 119 -1.03 6.36 10.85
C LYS A 119 -0.88 7.40 11.97
N LEU A 120 0.19 7.28 12.74
CA LEU A 120 0.50 8.26 13.79
C LEU A 120 0.76 9.64 13.18
N ASN A 121 0.26 10.67 13.85
CA ASN A 121 0.52 12.06 13.46
C ASN A 121 1.97 12.49 13.76
N ASP A 122 2.39 13.59 13.14
CA ASP A 122 3.77 14.10 13.26
C ASP A 122 4.17 14.48 14.68
N GLU A 123 3.24 14.97 15.49
CA GLU A 123 3.52 15.34 16.88
C GLU A 123 3.91 14.10 17.69
N THR A 124 3.14 13.01 17.54
CA THR A 124 3.43 11.74 18.21
C THR A 124 4.75 11.15 17.71
N GLN A 125 5.01 11.18 16.39
CA GLN A 125 6.28 10.70 15.83
C GLN A 125 7.47 11.49 16.38
N LYS A 126 7.40 12.82 16.43
CA LYS A 126 8.44 13.67 17.03
C LYS A 126 8.66 13.39 18.52
N ALA A 127 7.59 13.14 19.26
CA ALA A 127 7.69 12.76 20.68
C ALA A 127 8.43 11.42 20.85
N ILE A 128 8.12 10.44 19.99
CA ILE A 128 8.80 9.14 19.96
C ILE A 128 10.28 9.31 19.62
N GLU A 129 10.63 10.06 18.59
CA GLU A 129 12.04 10.32 18.19
C GLU A 129 12.85 10.97 19.32
N LYS A 130 12.23 11.94 19.99
CA LYS A 130 12.83 12.56 21.18
C LYS A 130 13.08 11.52 22.28
N LYS A 131 12.12 10.62 22.51
CA LYS A 131 12.24 9.56 23.53
C LYS A 131 13.31 8.53 23.15
N ILE A 132 13.42 8.15 21.87
CA ILE A 132 14.49 7.25 21.36
C ILE A 132 15.89 7.83 21.69
N SER A 133 16.08 9.13 21.69
CA SER A 133 17.39 9.73 22.02
C SER A 133 17.75 9.65 23.51
N MET A 134 16.79 9.33 24.39
CA MET A 134 17.02 9.24 25.83
C MET A 134 17.54 7.86 26.25
N PRO A 135 18.19 7.74 27.42
CA PRO A 135 18.50 6.43 28.01
C PRO A 135 17.23 5.63 28.29
N MET A 136 17.22 4.37 27.88
CA MET A 136 16.12 3.46 28.20
C MET A 136 16.12 3.10 29.69
N SER A 137 14.94 3.05 30.31
CA SER A 137 14.73 2.59 31.67
C SER A 137 13.47 1.73 31.76
N SER A 138 13.53 0.65 32.52
CA SER A 138 12.37 -0.19 32.77
C SER A 138 11.58 0.30 33.96
N VAL A 139 10.26 0.11 33.93
CA VAL A 139 9.39 0.32 35.10
C VAL A 139 9.66 -0.74 36.20
N GLY A 140 9.22 -0.49 37.42
CA GLY A 140 9.34 -1.47 38.51
C GLY A 140 8.51 -2.74 38.25
N SER A 141 8.86 -3.84 38.87
CA SER A 141 8.28 -5.18 38.64
C SER A 141 6.75 -5.22 38.73
N ALA A 142 6.14 -4.41 39.59
CA ALA A 142 4.68 -4.33 39.74
C ALA A 142 3.98 -3.64 38.55
N SER A 143 4.73 -2.92 37.74
CA SER A 143 4.21 -2.11 36.61
C SER A 143 4.61 -2.65 35.24
N ILE A 144 5.34 -3.75 35.16
CA ILE A 144 5.70 -4.40 33.89
C ILE A 144 4.42 -4.81 33.15
N GLY A 145 4.36 -4.53 31.84
CA GLY A 145 3.23 -4.91 30.97
C GLY A 145 3.09 -6.44 30.85
N LYS A 146 1.94 -6.88 30.34
CA LYS A 146 1.64 -8.30 30.09
C LYS A 146 1.49 -8.54 28.59
N ALA A 147 2.05 -9.65 28.10
CA ALA A 147 1.86 -10.12 26.73
C ALA A 147 0.80 -11.22 26.66
N ARG A 148 0.04 -11.25 25.57
CA ARG A 148 -0.90 -12.34 25.24
C ARG A 148 -1.05 -12.51 23.74
N ARG A 149 -1.41 -13.71 23.27
CA ARG A 149 -1.83 -13.94 21.88
C ARG A 149 -3.34 -13.72 21.73
N TYR A 150 -3.72 -13.20 20.56
CA TYR A 150 -5.11 -13.06 20.16
C TYR A 150 -5.42 -14.06 19.05
N GLU A 151 -5.79 -15.27 19.41
CA GLU A 151 -6.10 -16.36 18.47
C GLU A 151 -7.29 -16.04 17.55
N GLN A 152 -8.24 -15.24 18.06
CA GLN A 152 -9.44 -14.84 17.30
C GLN A 152 -9.21 -13.69 16.29
N ALA A 153 -8.00 -13.17 16.17
CA ALA A 153 -7.69 -12.02 15.31
C ALA A 153 -7.98 -12.32 13.83
N LEU A 154 -7.57 -13.50 13.37
CA LEU A 154 -7.75 -13.97 12.01
C LEU A 154 -9.23 -13.94 11.58
N GLY A 155 -10.10 -14.66 12.29
CA GLY A 155 -11.51 -14.75 11.96
C GLY A 155 -12.23 -13.39 12.04
N ARG A 156 -11.82 -12.51 12.97
CA ARG A 156 -12.39 -11.15 13.03
C ARG A 156 -12.10 -10.34 11.79
N TYR A 157 -10.88 -10.45 11.24
CA TYR A 157 -10.53 -9.72 10.03
C TYR A 157 -11.19 -10.31 8.78
N ILE A 158 -11.28 -11.65 8.68
CA ILE A 158 -12.03 -12.32 7.60
C ILE A 158 -13.48 -11.84 7.58
N GLU A 159 -14.17 -11.88 8.71
CA GLU A 159 -15.55 -11.41 8.82
C GLU A 159 -15.70 -9.91 8.51
N PHE A 160 -14.73 -9.10 8.93
CA PHE A 160 -14.70 -7.69 8.58
C PHE A 160 -14.58 -7.48 7.05
N CYS A 161 -13.65 -8.15 6.38
CA CYS A 161 -13.52 -8.06 4.92
C CYS A 161 -14.83 -8.45 4.23
N LYS A 162 -15.41 -9.58 4.58
CA LYS A 162 -16.70 -10.07 4.03
C LYS A 162 -17.84 -9.09 4.28
N SER A 163 -17.85 -8.42 5.43
CA SER A 163 -18.89 -7.44 5.77
C SER A 163 -18.89 -6.20 4.88
N THR A 164 -17.79 -5.94 4.15
CA THR A 164 -17.67 -4.82 3.20
C THR A 164 -18.29 -5.11 1.84
N PHE A 165 -18.54 -6.39 1.54
CA PHE A 165 -19.16 -6.88 0.31
C PHE A 165 -20.67 -6.84 0.42
N ASP A 166 -21.37 -6.48 -0.66
CA ASP A 166 -22.83 -6.38 -0.66
C ASP A 166 -23.47 -7.78 -0.52
N LYS A 167 -24.33 -7.94 0.48
CA LYS A 167 -25.01 -9.23 0.77
C LYS A 167 -25.93 -9.72 -0.35
N SER A 168 -26.32 -8.87 -1.28
CA SER A 168 -27.10 -9.25 -2.46
C SER A 168 -26.24 -9.84 -3.59
N CYS A 169 -24.95 -9.78 -3.46
CA CYS A 169 -23.95 -10.31 -4.40
C CYS A 169 -23.39 -11.65 -3.92
N ASP A 170 -22.96 -12.47 -4.83
CA ASP A 170 -22.17 -13.67 -4.59
C ASP A 170 -21.09 -13.84 -5.64
N LEU A 171 -20.11 -14.69 -5.38
CA LEU A 171 -18.99 -14.98 -6.27
C LEU A 171 -19.05 -16.42 -6.84
N SER A 172 -20.18 -17.12 -6.72
CA SER A 172 -20.33 -18.57 -7.02
C SER A 172 -20.01 -18.95 -8.47
N ASN A 173 -20.06 -17.99 -9.38
CA ASN A 173 -19.75 -18.21 -10.80
C ASN A 173 -18.32 -17.77 -11.18
N LEU A 174 -17.49 -17.40 -10.23
CA LEU A 174 -16.15 -16.91 -10.51
C LEU A 174 -15.08 -17.93 -10.09
N LYS A 175 -14.19 -18.23 -11.05
CA LYS A 175 -12.95 -18.96 -10.82
C LYS A 175 -11.80 -17.97 -10.69
N ILE A 176 -11.21 -17.89 -9.50
CA ILE A 176 -10.22 -16.86 -9.15
C ILE A 176 -8.89 -17.53 -8.80
N ILE A 177 -7.79 -17.01 -9.35
CA ILE A 177 -6.45 -17.37 -8.90
C ILE A 177 -5.90 -16.24 -8.04
N ILE A 178 -5.40 -16.56 -6.84
CA ILE A 178 -4.89 -15.59 -5.89
C ILE A 178 -3.40 -15.82 -5.65
N ASP A 179 -2.62 -14.77 -5.89
CA ASP A 179 -1.19 -14.69 -5.58
C ASP A 179 -1.00 -13.90 -4.29
N CYS A 180 -0.57 -14.60 -3.25
CA CYS A 180 -0.34 -14.01 -1.91
C CYS A 180 1.08 -13.47 -1.73
N ALA A 181 1.92 -13.43 -2.75
CA ALA A 181 3.31 -12.99 -2.65
C ALA A 181 4.13 -13.70 -1.55
N ASN A 182 3.74 -14.92 -1.12
CA ASN A 182 4.22 -15.54 0.11
C ASN A 182 4.17 -14.61 1.32
N GLY A 183 3.25 -13.66 1.33
CA GLY A 183 3.07 -12.59 2.31
C GLY A 183 1.94 -12.86 3.29
N ALA A 184 1.55 -11.84 4.02
CA ALA A 184 0.63 -11.93 5.17
C ALA A 184 -0.82 -12.33 4.81
N THR A 185 -1.20 -12.29 3.54
CA THR A 185 -2.53 -12.72 3.07
C THR A 185 -2.66 -14.22 2.87
N TYR A 186 -1.56 -15.00 2.97
CA TYR A 186 -1.46 -16.43 2.61
C TYR A 186 -2.48 -17.34 3.30
N HIS A 187 -2.96 -17.00 4.47
CA HIS A 187 -3.90 -17.80 5.29
C HIS A 187 -5.23 -17.06 5.55
N ILE A 188 -5.51 -16.00 4.79
CA ILE A 188 -6.72 -15.17 4.93
C ILE A 188 -7.49 -15.10 3.62
N ALA A 189 -6.76 -14.89 2.51
CA ALA A 189 -7.40 -14.58 1.24
C ALA A 189 -8.30 -15.72 0.75
N GLU A 190 -7.87 -16.96 0.87
CA GLU A 190 -8.68 -18.12 0.46
C GLU A 190 -10.04 -18.12 1.16
N ASP A 191 -10.05 -17.98 2.50
CA ASP A 191 -11.28 -18.02 3.30
C ASP A 191 -12.22 -16.87 2.92
N VAL A 192 -11.70 -15.64 2.75
CA VAL A 192 -12.54 -14.49 2.39
C VAL A 192 -13.29 -14.70 1.09
N PHE A 193 -12.60 -15.13 0.02
CA PHE A 193 -13.22 -15.25 -1.30
C PHE A 193 -14.02 -16.54 -1.46
N SER A 194 -13.57 -17.66 -0.88
CA SER A 194 -14.31 -18.93 -0.95
C SER A 194 -15.60 -18.92 -0.13
N GLU A 195 -15.60 -18.28 1.05
CA GLU A 195 -16.81 -18.14 1.85
C GLU A 195 -17.86 -17.19 1.23
N LEU A 196 -17.43 -16.34 0.26
CA LEU A 196 -18.32 -15.56 -0.59
C LEU A 196 -18.74 -16.31 -1.88
N GLY A 197 -18.35 -17.58 -2.00
CA GLY A 197 -18.80 -18.48 -3.06
C GLY A 197 -17.80 -18.72 -4.21
N ALA A 198 -16.68 -18.01 -4.30
CA ALA A 198 -15.74 -18.16 -5.39
C ALA A 198 -15.05 -19.53 -5.40
N SER A 199 -14.75 -20.05 -6.61
CA SER A 199 -13.80 -21.15 -6.78
C SER A 199 -12.38 -20.60 -6.77
N VAL A 200 -11.65 -20.79 -5.66
CA VAL A 200 -10.34 -20.20 -5.43
C VAL A 200 -9.21 -21.20 -5.68
N SER A 201 -8.16 -20.76 -6.35
CA SER A 201 -6.88 -21.47 -6.45
C SER A 201 -5.78 -20.52 -5.96
N MET A 202 -4.95 -20.99 -5.02
CA MET A 202 -3.89 -20.19 -4.41
C MET A 202 -2.55 -20.47 -5.05
N ILE A 203 -1.76 -19.44 -5.28
CA ILE A 203 -0.35 -19.53 -5.66
C ILE A 203 0.50 -18.63 -4.73
N ASN A 204 1.79 -18.94 -4.60
CA ASN A 204 2.71 -18.20 -3.74
C ASN A 204 2.13 -17.97 -2.32
N ASN A 205 1.59 -19.04 -1.73
CA ASN A 205 0.95 -19.04 -0.40
C ASN A 205 1.66 -19.96 0.60
N THR A 206 2.93 -20.30 0.35
CA THR A 206 3.77 -21.16 1.22
C THR A 206 5.02 -20.39 1.67
N PRO A 207 4.86 -19.44 2.63
CA PRO A 207 5.97 -18.62 3.07
C PRO A 207 7.02 -19.43 3.82
N ASP A 208 8.30 -19.24 3.48
CA ASP A 208 9.46 -19.85 4.15
C ASP A 208 10.30 -18.84 4.95
N GLY A 209 9.86 -17.60 5.02
CA GLY A 209 10.56 -16.49 5.67
C GLY A 209 11.53 -15.71 4.78
N TYR A 210 11.86 -16.24 3.58
CA TYR A 210 12.85 -15.70 2.65
C TYR A 210 12.28 -15.44 1.24
N ASN A 211 11.11 -15.99 0.94
CA ASN A 211 10.50 -15.97 -0.40
C ASN A 211 9.43 -14.89 -0.60
N ILE A 212 9.17 -14.04 0.39
CA ILE A 212 8.18 -12.94 0.29
C ILE A 212 8.51 -12.01 -0.87
N ASN A 213 7.52 -11.70 -1.72
CA ASN A 213 7.61 -10.82 -2.91
C ASN A 213 8.64 -11.26 -3.98
N ARG A 214 9.25 -12.42 -3.86
CA ARG A 214 10.26 -12.86 -4.81
C ARG A 214 9.62 -13.42 -6.06
N ASP A 215 9.70 -12.66 -7.17
CA ASP A 215 9.16 -12.99 -8.49
C ASP A 215 7.66 -13.33 -8.46
N CYS A 216 6.88 -12.64 -7.61
CA CYS A 216 5.46 -12.90 -7.41
C CYS A 216 4.71 -11.68 -6.86
N GLY A 217 3.40 -11.82 -6.69
CA GLY A 217 2.50 -10.84 -6.10
C GLY A 217 2.29 -9.58 -6.94
N ALA A 218 1.88 -8.49 -6.28
CA ALA A 218 1.52 -7.24 -6.94
C ALA A 218 2.69 -6.56 -7.69
N THR A 219 3.94 -6.90 -7.36
CA THR A 219 5.13 -6.34 -8.02
C THR A 219 5.57 -7.10 -9.28
N ASP A 220 5.29 -8.40 -9.37
CA ASP A 220 5.53 -9.22 -10.57
C ASP A 220 4.38 -10.21 -10.79
N THR A 221 3.47 -9.85 -11.67
CA THR A 221 2.26 -10.62 -11.97
C THR A 221 2.43 -11.67 -13.06
N LYS A 222 3.64 -11.89 -13.60
CA LYS A 222 3.85 -12.80 -14.75
C LYS A 222 3.41 -14.23 -14.47
N HIS A 223 3.72 -14.74 -13.28
CA HIS A 223 3.28 -16.07 -12.87
C HIS A 223 1.74 -16.13 -12.79
N LEU A 224 1.11 -15.15 -12.14
CA LEU A 224 -0.34 -15.07 -12.06
C LEU A 224 -1.00 -14.97 -13.45
N GLN A 225 -0.43 -14.15 -14.36
CA GLN A 225 -0.95 -14.01 -15.74
C GLN A 225 -0.94 -15.36 -16.49
N LYS A 226 0.13 -16.13 -16.32
CA LYS A 226 0.26 -17.47 -16.90
C LYS A 226 -0.77 -18.43 -16.30
N GLU A 227 -0.89 -18.48 -14.98
CA GLU A 227 -1.84 -19.36 -14.27
C GLU A 227 -3.29 -19.05 -14.63
N VAL A 228 -3.67 -17.76 -14.77
CA VAL A 228 -5.02 -17.36 -15.22
C VAL A 228 -5.34 -17.96 -16.58
N LEU A 229 -4.41 -17.91 -17.54
CA LEU A 229 -4.60 -18.43 -18.88
C LEU A 229 -4.63 -19.96 -18.91
N GLU A 230 -3.68 -20.62 -18.24
CA GLU A 230 -3.56 -22.09 -18.23
C GLU A 230 -4.74 -22.78 -17.56
N ASN A 231 -5.29 -22.15 -16.52
CA ASN A 231 -6.42 -22.67 -15.78
C ASN A 231 -7.78 -22.19 -16.30
N ASN A 232 -7.84 -21.35 -17.34
CA ASN A 232 -9.06 -20.70 -17.81
C ASN A 232 -9.83 -20.05 -16.66
N ALA A 233 -9.12 -19.28 -15.81
CA ALA A 233 -9.74 -18.55 -14.71
C ALA A 233 -10.40 -17.26 -15.23
N ASP A 234 -11.44 -16.79 -14.53
CA ASP A 234 -12.13 -15.57 -14.88
C ASP A 234 -11.27 -14.33 -14.58
N LEU A 235 -10.44 -14.44 -13.55
CA LEU A 235 -9.48 -13.40 -13.17
C LEU A 235 -8.40 -13.91 -12.21
N GLY A 236 -7.36 -13.09 -12.07
CA GLY A 236 -6.32 -13.24 -11.04
C GLY A 236 -6.30 -12.05 -10.10
N ILE A 237 -5.92 -12.29 -8.84
CA ILE A 237 -5.74 -11.30 -7.79
C ILE A 237 -4.32 -11.44 -7.26
N ALA A 238 -3.54 -10.36 -7.21
CA ALA A 238 -2.21 -10.34 -6.64
C ALA A 238 -2.12 -9.32 -5.52
N PHE A 239 -1.70 -9.77 -4.35
CA PHE A 239 -1.36 -8.92 -3.21
C PHE A 239 0.15 -8.69 -3.12
N ASP A 240 0.57 -7.73 -2.32
CA ASP A 240 1.97 -7.62 -1.90
C ASP A 240 2.20 -8.25 -0.51
N GLY A 241 3.43 -8.18 -0.03
CA GLY A 241 3.85 -8.92 1.17
C GLY A 241 3.06 -8.61 2.44
N ASP A 242 2.53 -7.40 2.61
CA ASP A 242 1.69 -7.03 3.76
C ASP A 242 0.22 -6.74 3.39
N GLY A 243 -0.17 -7.03 2.15
CA GLY A 243 -1.56 -7.05 1.74
C GLY A 243 -2.24 -5.69 1.63
N ASP A 244 -1.48 -4.60 1.61
CA ASP A 244 -2.01 -3.24 1.44
C ASP A 244 -2.15 -2.82 -0.03
N ARG A 245 -1.66 -3.67 -0.98
CA ARG A 245 -1.75 -3.45 -2.43
C ARG A 245 -2.51 -4.54 -3.14
N LEU A 246 -3.13 -4.15 -4.24
CA LEU A 246 -3.89 -5.00 -5.15
C LEU A 246 -3.51 -4.73 -6.60
N ILE A 247 -3.18 -5.77 -7.33
CA ILE A 247 -3.15 -5.79 -8.79
C ILE A 247 -4.05 -6.93 -9.23
N MET A 248 -4.80 -6.75 -10.30
CA MET A 248 -5.62 -7.82 -10.87
C MET A 248 -5.15 -8.21 -12.28
N VAL A 249 -5.60 -9.37 -12.72
CA VAL A 249 -5.34 -9.91 -14.07
C VAL A 249 -6.69 -10.34 -14.64
N ASP A 250 -7.01 -9.91 -15.86
CA ASP A 250 -8.24 -10.32 -16.53
C ASP A 250 -8.10 -11.74 -17.17
N HIS A 251 -9.22 -12.30 -17.61
CA HIS A 251 -9.27 -13.64 -18.23
C HIS A 251 -8.44 -13.77 -19.53
N LYS A 252 -7.91 -12.69 -20.08
CA LYS A 252 -6.95 -12.67 -21.20
C LYS A 252 -5.50 -12.59 -20.75
N GLY A 253 -5.24 -12.69 -19.43
CA GLY A 253 -3.91 -12.57 -18.86
C GLY A 253 -3.37 -11.13 -18.87
N GLN A 254 -4.20 -10.13 -19.06
CA GLN A 254 -3.77 -8.75 -19.07
C GLN A 254 -3.81 -8.16 -17.66
N LYS A 255 -2.74 -7.47 -17.28
CA LYS A 255 -2.66 -6.76 -16.02
C LYS A 255 -3.68 -5.62 -15.97
N VAL A 256 -4.31 -5.46 -14.82
CA VAL A 256 -5.19 -4.35 -14.43
C VAL A 256 -4.60 -3.72 -13.18
N ASP A 257 -4.05 -2.53 -13.29
CA ASP A 257 -3.34 -1.90 -12.19
C ASP A 257 -4.23 -1.01 -11.30
N GLY A 258 -3.61 -0.44 -10.26
CA GLY A 258 -4.35 0.34 -9.27
C GLY A 258 -5.15 1.51 -9.85
N ASP A 259 -4.62 2.21 -10.86
CA ASP A 259 -5.32 3.32 -11.49
C ASP A 259 -6.60 2.83 -12.20
N GLU A 260 -6.51 1.70 -12.92
CA GLU A 260 -7.65 1.08 -13.60
C GLU A 260 -8.68 0.56 -12.59
N LEU A 261 -8.22 -0.05 -11.49
CA LEU A 261 -9.11 -0.55 -10.42
C LEU A 261 -9.84 0.58 -9.71
N VAL A 262 -9.15 1.67 -9.39
CA VAL A 262 -9.78 2.88 -8.80
C VAL A 262 -10.84 3.45 -9.74
N PHE A 263 -10.59 3.46 -11.07
CA PHE A 263 -11.59 3.93 -12.05
C PHE A 263 -12.83 3.01 -12.05
N ILE A 264 -12.65 1.69 -12.05
CA ILE A 264 -13.77 0.72 -12.02
C ILE A 264 -14.65 0.96 -10.80
N ILE A 265 -14.03 1.07 -9.61
CA ILE A 265 -14.75 1.33 -8.36
C ILE A 265 -15.45 2.70 -8.41
N ALA A 266 -14.74 3.75 -8.82
CA ALA A 266 -15.28 5.10 -8.88
C ALA A 266 -16.51 5.22 -9.80
N ASN A 267 -16.44 4.59 -10.99
CA ASN A 267 -17.55 4.60 -11.93
C ASN A 267 -18.80 3.93 -11.35
N ALA A 268 -18.62 2.77 -10.72
CA ALA A 268 -19.73 2.05 -10.08
C ALA A 268 -20.29 2.82 -8.88
N TRP A 269 -19.43 3.37 -8.01
CA TRP A 269 -19.86 4.13 -6.85
C TRP A 269 -20.51 5.47 -7.21
N LYS A 270 -20.14 6.03 -8.36
CA LYS A 270 -20.87 7.19 -8.90
C LYS A 270 -22.28 6.81 -9.32
N GLU A 271 -22.42 5.70 -10.06
CA GLU A 271 -23.73 5.20 -10.52
C GLU A 271 -24.65 4.82 -9.35
N SER A 272 -24.11 4.24 -8.26
CA SER A 272 -24.87 3.89 -7.03
C SER A 272 -25.07 5.06 -6.06
N GLY A 273 -24.35 6.17 -6.20
CA GLY A 273 -24.37 7.30 -5.25
C GLY A 273 -23.44 7.11 -4.03
N ASP A 274 -22.60 6.07 -4.00
CA ASP A 274 -21.65 5.83 -2.91
C ASP A 274 -20.41 6.74 -3.00
N LEU A 275 -20.10 7.28 -4.19
CA LEU A 275 -19.06 8.30 -4.39
C LEU A 275 -19.55 9.68 -3.98
N LYS A 276 -19.85 9.85 -2.68
CA LYS A 276 -20.60 10.99 -2.11
C LYS A 276 -20.09 12.38 -2.52
N SER A 277 -18.80 12.56 -2.71
CA SER A 277 -18.20 13.84 -3.09
C SER A 277 -18.01 14.02 -4.60
N ASN A 278 -18.27 13.00 -5.42
CA ASN A 278 -17.88 12.92 -6.83
C ASN A 278 -16.40 13.26 -7.06
N LYS A 279 -15.54 12.90 -6.10
CA LYS A 279 -14.10 13.13 -6.13
C LYS A 279 -13.35 11.84 -5.94
N VAL A 280 -12.24 11.70 -6.65
CA VAL A 280 -11.26 10.62 -6.50
C VAL A 280 -9.89 11.25 -6.31
N VAL A 281 -9.10 10.69 -5.40
CA VAL A 281 -7.72 11.11 -5.17
C VAL A 281 -6.78 10.10 -5.81
N GLY A 282 -5.88 10.59 -6.65
CA GLY A 282 -4.74 9.83 -7.16
C GLY A 282 -3.44 10.58 -6.92
N THR A 283 -2.37 10.17 -7.56
CA THR A 283 -1.08 10.84 -7.43
C THR A 283 -0.67 11.50 -8.75
N LYS A 284 0.40 12.29 -8.70
CA LYS A 284 1.09 12.80 -9.90
C LYS A 284 1.49 11.70 -10.89
N MET A 285 1.56 10.44 -10.43
CA MET A 285 1.88 9.28 -11.27
C MET A 285 0.65 8.63 -11.90
N THR A 286 -0.57 8.97 -11.47
CA THR A 286 -1.81 8.43 -12.03
C THR A 286 -1.91 8.72 -13.53
N ASN A 287 -2.17 7.70 -14.33
CA ASN A 287 -2.14 7.75 -15.78
C ASN A 287 -3.08 8.85 -16.35
N LEU A 288 -2.58 9.65 -17.28
CA LEU A 288 -3.34 10.77 -17.86
C LEU A 288 -4.65 10.30 -18.53
N GLY A 289 -4.61 9.17 -19.23
CA GLY A 289 -5.81 8.63 -19.87
C GLY A 289 -6.94 8.32 -18.89
N ILE A 290 -6.57 7.89 -17.67
CA ILE A 290 -7.51 7.60 -16.58
C ILE A 290 -8.05 8.91 -15.97
N GLN A 291 -7.19 9.92 -15.81
CA GLN A 291 -7.66 11.25 -15.37
C GLN A 291 -8.70 11.85 -16.35
N LEU A 292 -8.48 11.68 -17.64
CA LEU A 292 -9.45 12.10 -18.66
C LEU A 292 -10.74 11.29 -18.58
N ALA A 293 -10.66 9.98 -18.38
CA ALA A 293 -11.82 9.12 -18.19
C ALA A 293 -12.66 9.51 -16.95
N PHE A 294 -12.03 9.94 -15.86
CA PHE A 294 -12.77 10.51 -14.72
C PHE A 294 -13.54 11.77 -15.11
N ALA A 295 -12.91 12.67 -15.89
CA ALA A 295 -13.58 13.88 -16.34
C ALA A 295 -14.78 13.56 -17.24
N GLU A 296 -14.66 12.58 -18.15
CA GLU A 296 -15.76 12.13 -19.04
C GLU A 296 -16.97 11.61 -18.25
N ILE A 297 -16.73 10.88 -17.16
CA ILE A 297 -17.82 10.43 -16.28
C ILE A 297 -18.24 11.51 -15.26
N GLY A 298 -17.69 12.74 -15.29
CA GLY A 298 -18.03 13.84 -14.38
C GLY A 298 -17.59 13.59 -12.93
N VAL A 299 -16.45 12.91 -12.74
CA VAL A 299 -15.78 12.75 -11.45
C VAL A 299 -14.56 13.68 -11.43
N SER A 300 -14.40 14.45 -10.36
CA SER A 300 -13.27 15.35 -10.19
C SER A 300 -12.06 14.56 -9.70
N PHE A 301 -10.96 14.62 -10.42
CA PHE A 301 -9.68 14.07 -10.02
C PHE A 301 -8.91 15.07 -9.15
N ILE A 302 -8.44 14.62 -7.98
CA ILE A 302 -7.59 15.38 -7.06
C ILE A 302 -6.20 14.76 -7.11
N GLU A 303 -5.21 15.58 -7.44
CA GLU A 303 -3.82 15.15 -7.52
C GLU A 303 -3.10 15.31 -6.18
N ALA A 304 -2.55 14.23 -5.65
CA ALA A 304 -1.68 14.22 -4.48
C ALA A 304 -0.22 14.02 -4.89
N ASP A 305 0.71 14.31 -3.99
CA ASP A 305 2.08 13.82 -4.09
C ASP A 305 2.12 12.29 -3.97
N VAL A 306 3.20 11.68 -4.47
CA VAL A 306 3.36 10.21 -4.43
C VAL A 306 3.56 9.74 -3.00
N GLY A 307 2.78 8.75 -2.60
CA GLY A 307 2.81 8.11 -1.30
C GLY A 307 1.42 8.07 -0.65
N ASP A 308 1.12 6.96 -0.03
CA ASP A 308 -0.17 6.65 0.60
C ASP A 308 -0.62 7.70 1.63
N ARG A 309 0.34 8.29 2.37
CA ARG A 309 0.07 9.37 3.33
C ARG A 309 -0.49 10.60 2.63
N HIS A 310 0.09 11.01 1.50
CA HIS A 310 -0.37 12.18 0.75
C HIS A 310 -1.76 11.95 0.14
N VAL A 311 -2.00 10.72 -0.35
CA VAL A 311 -3.33 10.33 -0.83
C VAL A 311 -4.35 10.41 0.31
N MET A 312 -4.02 9.89 1.49
CA MET A 312 -4.89 9.95 2.68
C MET A 312 -5.18 11.39 3.11
N ASP A 313 -4.17 12.25 3.17
CA ASP A 313 -4.33 13.67 3.55
C ASP A 313 -5.31 14.38 2.59
N GLN A 314 -5.18 14.15 1.28
CA GLN A 314 -6.08 14.72 0.28
C GLN A 314 -7.50 14.11 0.33
N LEU A 315 -7.64 12.82 0.67
CA LEU A 315 -8.95 12.22 0.90
C LEU A 315 -9.70 12.92 2.04
N ILE A 316 -9.00 13.17 3.14
CA ILE A 316 -9.57 13.85 4.32
C ILE A 316 -9.91 15.30 4.00
N GLU A 317 -8.97 16.05 3.41
CA GLU A 317 -9.13 17.46 3.06
C GLU A 317 -10.32 17.69 2.13
N HIS A 318 -10.44 16.87 1.09
CA HIS A 318 -11.49 16.99 0.07
C HIS A 318 -12.75 16.20 0.39
N LYS A 319 -12.83 15.53 1.54
CA LYS A 319 -13.94 14.65 1.95
C LYS A 319 -14.25 13.59 0.89
N ALA A 320 -13.23 13.12 0.21
CA ALA A 320 -13.32 12.05 -0.76
C ALA A 320 -13.25 10.69 -0.03
N VAL A 321 -13.88 9.67 -0.60
CA VAL A 321 -13.97 8.33 0.00
C VAL A 321 -13.16 7.28 -0.76
N LEU A 322 -12.65 7.63 -1.94
CA LEU A 322 -11.90 6.72 -2.80
C LEU A 322 -10.65 7.40 -3.32
N GLY A 323 -9.53 6.71 -3.22
CA GLY A 323 -8.26 7.13 -3.80
C GLY A 323 -7.30 5.98 -3.93
N GLY A 324 -6.19 6.20 -4.62
CA GLY A 324 -5.17 5.17 -4.76
C GLY A 324 -4.03 5.56 -5.69
N GLU A 325 -3.16 4.61 -5.88
CA GLU A 325 -1.96 4.71 -6.71
C GLU A 325 -1.93 3.57 -7.74
N GLY A 326 -1.33 3.80 -8.89
CA GLY A 326 -1.12 2.77 -9.91
C GLY A 326 -0.35 1.54 -9.40
N SER A 327 0.40 1.68 -8.30
CA SER A 327 1.07 0.59 -7.58
C SER A 327 0.11 -0.40 -6.92
N GLY A 328 -1.20 -0.10 -6.87
CA GLY A 328 -2.23 -0.94 -6.28
C GLY A 328 -2.61 -0.60 -4.84
N HIS A 329 -2.00 0.41 -4.21
CA HIS A 329 -2.45 0.88 -2.90
C HIS A 329 -3.76 1.67 -3.07
N ILE A 330 -4.89 1.03 -2.74
CA ILE A 330 -6.25 1.56 -2.95
C ILE A 330 -6.92 1.76 -1.60
N ILE A 331 -7.44 2.96 -1.38
CA ILE A 331 -8.09 3.37 -0.13
C ILE A 331 -9.58 3.57 -0.40
N CYS A 332 -10.41 2.77 0.26
CA CYS A 332 -11.86 2.85 0.29
C CYS A 332 -12.31 3.34 1.67
N LEU A 333 -12.25 4.66 1.93
CA LEU A 333 -12.44 5.23 3.28
C LEU A 333 -13.82 4.97 3.90
N ASN A 334 -14.85 4.70 3.09
CA ASN A 334 -16.15 4.28 3.56
C ASN A 334 -16.20 2.80 3.99
N LYS A 335 -15.13 2.05 3.77
CA LYS A 335 -15.00 0.61 4.10
C LYS A 335 -13.87 0.34 5.09
N SER A 336 -12.70 0.97 4.93
CA SER A 336 -11.51 0.77 5.76
C SER A 336 -10.78 2.09 6.02
N THR A 337 -10.01 2.17 7.11
CA THR A 337 -9.23 3.37 7.48
C THR A 337 -7.84 3.43 6.83
N SER A 338 -7.48 2.43 6.03
CA SER A 338 -6.20 2.33 5.31
C SER A 338 -6.40 1.67 3.96
N GLY A 339 -5.39 1.68 3.10
CA GLY A 339 -5.35 0.83 1.92
C GLY A 339 -5.45 -0.64 2.33
N ASP A 340 -6.28 -1.39 1.60
CA ASP A 340 -6.58 -2.80 1.88
C ASP A 340 -6.81 -3.53 0.56
N GLY A 341 -5.86 -4.41 0.21
CA GLY A 341 -5.92 -5.14 -1.06
C GLY A 341 -7.12 -6.09 -1.15
N ILE A 342 -7.49 -6.74 -0.04
CA ILE A 342 -8.63 -7.67 -0.01
C ILE A 342 -9.95 -6.89 -0.17
N ILE A 343 -10.13 -5.81 0.58
CA ILE A 343 -11.34 -4.98 0.49
C ILE A 343 -11.44 -4.34 -0.90
N ALA A 344 -10.34 -3.81 -1.45
CA ALA A 344 -10.33 -3.25 -2.80
C ALA A 344 -10.71 -4.30 -3.87
N ALA A 345 -10.21 -5.54 -3.75
CA ALA A 345 -10.61 -6.63 -4.63
C ALA A 345 -12.10 -6.94 -4.51
N LEU A 346 -12.64 -6.99 -3.28
CA LEU A 346 -14.06 -7.20 -3.04
C LEU A 346 -14.93 -6.11 -3.67
N GLN A 347 -14.49 -4.82 -3.63
CA GLN A 347 -15.25 -3.76 -4.30
C GLN A 347 -15.28 -3.95 -5.82
N VAL A 348 -14.18 -4.37 -6.45
CA VAL A 348 -14.17 -4.68 -7.89
C VAL A 348 -15.06 -5.89 -8.22
N LEU A 349 -14.97 -6.96 -7.42
CA LEU A 349 -15.79 -8.16 -7.59
C LEU A 349 -17.28 -7.87 -7.37
N GLU A 350 -17.62 -6.97 -6.46
CA GLU A 350 -18.98 -6.48 -6.29
C GLU A 350 -19.52 -5.81 -7.57
N VAL A 351 -18.70 -5.00 -8.25
CA VAL A 351 -19.06 -4.41 -9.54
C VAL A 351 -19.26 -5.48 -10.60
N MET A 352 -18.39 -6.49 -10.66
CA MET A 352 -18.53 -7.62 -11.59
C MET A 352 -19.84 -8.39 -11.33
N SER A 353 -20.13 -8.73 -10.07
CA SER A 353 -21.34 -9.45 -9.68
C SER A 353 -22.61 -8.66 -10.02
N LYS A 354 -22.67 -7.36 -9.69
CA LYS A 354 -23.84 -6.50 -9.96
C LYS A 354 -24.08 -6.25 -11.46
N THR A 355 -23.02 -6.20 -12.24
CA THR A 355 -23.15 -5.85 -13.68
C THR A 355 -23.14 -7.03 -14.61
N GLY A 356 -22.71 -8.20 -14.16
CA GLY A 356 -22.46 -9.38 -14.99
C GLY A 356 -21.32 -9.20 -15.99
N LYS A 357 -20.50 -8.15 -15.86
CA LYS A 357 -19.37 -7.83 -16.76
C LYS A 357 -18.08 -8.45 -16.27
N THR A 358 -17.26 -8.87 -17.21
CA THR A 358 -15.89 -9.29 -16.96
C THR A 358 -15.00 -8.10 -16.58
N LEU A 359 -13.87 -8.36 -15.92
CA LEU A 359 -12.89 -7.33 -15.57
C LEU A 359 -12.37 -6.60 -16.82
N LEU A 360 -12.18 -7.32 -17.94
CA LEU A 360 -11.80 -6.73 -19.22
C LEU A 360 -12.84 -5.75 -19.75
N GLU A 361 -14.12 -6.07 -19.67
CA GLU A 361 -15.20 -5.18 -20.10
C GLU A 361 -15.31 -3.93 -19.20
N LEU A 362 -15.10 -4.08 -17.91
CA LEU A 362 -15.13 -2.95 -16.97
C LEU A 362 -14.01 -1.94 -17.26
N LYS A 363 -12.78 -2.43 -17.52
CA LYS A 363 -11.65 -1.55 -17.84
C LYS A 363 -11.73 -0.93 -19.22
N SER A 364 -12.52 -1.49 -20.15
CA SER A 364 -12.64 -0.98 -21.53
C SER A 364 -13.25 0.42 -21.65
N LYS A 365 -13.87 0.92 -20.57
CA LYS A 365 -14.43 2.29 -20.50
C LYS A 365 -13.35 3.39 -20.40
N MET A 366 -12.09 3.03 -20.29
CA MET A 366 -10.97 3.97 -20.22
C MET A 366 -9.84 3.56 -21.16
N THR A 367 -9.05 4.52 -21.58
CA THR A 367 -7.86 4.29 -22.41
C THR A 367 -6.63 4.68 -21.64
N LYS A 368 -5.83 3.68 -21.24
CA LYS A 368 -4.56 3.92 -20.58
C LYS A 368 -3.51 4.37 -21.59
N TYR A 369 -2.88 5.50 -21.31
CA TYR A 369 -1.82 6.01 -22.17
C TYR A 369 -0.50 5.24 -21.94
N PRO A 370 0.22 4.87 -22.99
CA PRO A 370 1.58 4.37 -22.86
C PRO A 370 2.44 5.30 -22.01
N GLN A 371 3.14 4.74 -21.03
CA GLN A 371 4.02 5.45 -20.10
C GLN A 371 5.43 4.91 -20.23
N VAL A 372 6.41 5.80 -20.36
CA VAL A 372 7.84 5.49 -20.35
C VAL A 372 8.49 6.14 -19.14
N LEU A 373 9.10 5.32 -18.29
CA LEU A 373 9.82 5.76 -17.08
C LEU A 373 11.31 5.44 -17.22
N ILE A 374 12.16 6.46 -17.13
CA ILE A 374 13.61 6.32 -17.14
C ILE A 374 14.18 6.85 -15.82
N ASN A 375 14.93 5.99 -15.13
CA ASN A 375 15.68 6.37 -13.94
C ASN A 375 17.11 6.79 -14.36
N VAL A 376 17.46 8.05 -14.17
CA VAL A 376 18.77 8.59 -14.49
C VAL A 376 19.57 8.73 -13.20
N LYS A 377 20.63 7.92 -13.04
CA LYS A 377 21.56 8.06 -11.91
C LYS A 377 22.36 9.35 -12.06
N THR A 378 22.51 10.08 -10.96
CA THR A 378 23.27 11.33 -10.88
C THR A 378 24.33 11.20 -9.79
N ASP A 379 25.49 11.81 -9.98
CA ASP A 379 26.59 11.75 -8.99
C ASP A 379 26.29 12.61 -7.74
N THR A 380 25.44 13.61 -7.89
CA THR A 380 24.98 14.51 -6.83
C THR A 380 23.47 14.72 -6.92
N LYS A 381 22.87 15.25 -5.86
CA LYS A 381 21.48 15.75 -5.94
C LYS A 381 21.44 16.92 -6.93
N VAL A 382 20.64 16.78 -7.97
CA VAL A 382 20.44 17.81 -9.00
C VAL A 382 19.26 18.71 -8.57
N ASN A 383 19.49 20.01 -8.44
CA ASN A 383 18.39 20.95 -8.23
C ASN A 383 17.67 21.21 -9.56
N LEU A 384 16.60 20.46 -9.81
CA LEU A 384 15.83 20.52 -11.06
C LEU A 384 15.23 21.91 -11.35
N GLN A 385 15.09 22.78 -10.33
CA GLN A 385 14.46 24.11 -10.47
C GLN A 385 15.42 25.17 -11.00
N GLU A 386 16.73 24.98 -10.84
CA GLU A 386 17.74 25.96 -11.24
C GLU A 386 18.30 25.72 -12.66
N GLU A 387 17.95 24.59 -13.28
CA GLU A 387 18.51 24.17 -14.58
C GLU A 387 17.68 24.67 -15.77
N SER A 388 18.05 25.82 -16.31
CA SER A 388 17.35 26.45 -17.42
C SER A 388 17.29 25.57 -18.69
N LYS A 389 18.31 24.75 -18.96
CA LYS A 389 18.34 23.83 -20.12
C LYS A 389 17.30 22.72 -19.98
N LEU A 390 17.16 22.13 -18.77
CA LEU A 390 16.18 21.09 -18.53
C LEU A 390 14.75 21.65 -18.62
N SER A 391 14.50 22.82 -18.04
CA SER A 391 13.20 23.49 -18.10
C SER A 391 12.80 23.80 -19.55
N GLN A 392 13.74 24.27 -20.38
CA GLN A 392 13.49 24.50 -21.81
C GLN A 392 13.18 23.21 -22.57
N ALA A 393 13.91 22.11 -22.25
CA ALA A 393 13.68 20.81 -22.86
C ALA A 393 12.30 20.23 -22.46
N ILE A 394 11.93 20.34 -21.18
CA ILE A 394 10.61 19.92 -20.70
C ILE A 394 9.51 20.67 -21.47
N ASN A 395 9.59 22.00 -21.54
CA ASN A 395 8.62 22.82 -22.27
C ASN A 395 8.55 22.46 -23.77
N SER A 396 9.70 22.14 -24.40
CA SER A 396 9.73 21.67 -25.79
C SER A 396 9.01 20.34 -25.96
N VAL A 397 9.27 19.39 -25.07
CA VAL A 397 8.62 18.08 -25.10
C VAL A 397 7.11 18.21 -24.81
N GLU A 398 6.71 19.00 -23.84
CA GLU A 398 5.29 19.26 -23.55
C GLU A 398 4.58 19.88 -24.76
N SER A 399 5.24 20.79 -25.47
CA SER A 399 4.71 21.37 -26.69
C SER A 399 4.54 20.33 -27.80
N LYS A 400 5.48 19.37 -27.95
CA LYS A 400 5.37 18.24 -28.89
C LYS A 400 4.23 17.29 -28.52
N LEU A 401 4.06 17.01 -27.24
CA LEU A 401 2.99 16.13 -26.71
C LEU A 401 1.60 16.79 -26.76
N SER A 402 1.54 18.12 -26.69
CA SER A 402 0.30 18.89 -26.69
C SER A 402 -0.70 18.37 -25.64
N LYS A 403 -1.96 18.15 -25.99
CA LYS A 403 -3.00 17.58 -25.14
C LYS A 403 -3.00 16.05 -25.09
N THR A 404 -2.10 15.39 -25.84
CA THR A 404 -2.09 13.93 -26.01
C THR A 404 -1.02 13.25 -25.14
N GLY A 405 -0.39 14.00 -24.24
CA GLY A 405 0.62 13.45 -23.32
C GLY A 405 1.05 14.46 -22.27
N ARG A 406 1.94 14.04 -21.40
CA ARG A 406 2.55 14.87 -20.35
C ARG A 406 3.95 14.39 -19.98
N VAL A 407 4.66 15.25 -19.29
CA VAL A 407 6.00 15.00 -18.74
C VAL A 407 5.97 15.15 -17.23
N LEU A 408 6.65 14.25 -16.52
CA LEU A 408 6.95 14.41 -15.11
C LEU A 408 8.42 14.08 -14.84
N VAL A 409 9.18 15.09 -14.40
CA VAL A 409 10.57 14.92 -13.99
C VAL A 409 10.68 15.22 -12.50
N ARG A 410 11.20 14.28 -11.73
CA ARG A 410 11.35 14.45 -10.28
C ARG A 410 12.58 13.77 -9.72
N GLU A 411 13.12 14.31 -8.64
CA GLU A 411 14.16 13.65 -7.87
C GLU A 411 13.59 12.44 -7.10
N SER A 412 14.44 11.43 -6.90
CA SER A 412 14.13 10.37 -5.94
C SER A 412 14.38 10.87 -4.51
N GLY A 413 13.45 10.62 -3.62
CA GLY A 413 13.59 10.99 -2.20
C GLY A 413 14.68 10.21 -1.47
N THR A 414 14.99 8.99 -1.92
CA THR A 414 15.83 8.01 -1.21
C THR A 414 17.15 7.69 -1.92
N GLU A 415 17.23 7.87 -3.24
CA GLU A 415 18.38 7.49 -4.05
C GLU A 415 18.89 8.70 -4.87
N PRO A 416 20.20 8.78 -5.20
CA PRO A 416 20.74 9.83 -6.04
C PRO A 416 20.38 9.55 -7.52
N LEU A 417 19.10 9.74 -7.86
CA LEU A 417 18.60 9.59 -9.21
C LEU A 417 17.43 10.55 -9.50
N VAL A 418 17.30 10.90 -10.76
CA VAL A 418 16.17 11.66 -11.30
C VAL A 418 15.29 10.71 -12.11
N ARG A 419 14.00 10.76 -11.84
CA ARG A 419 12.97 9.98 -12.55
C ARG A 419 12.36 10.83 -13.65
N VAL A 420 12.46 10.36 -14.88
CA VAL A 420 11.81 10.98 -16.05
C VAL A 420 10.67 10.08 -16.47
N MET A 421 9.45 10.59 -16.40
CA MET A 421 8.26 9.91 -16.88
C MET A 421 7.65 10.73 -18.01
N VAL A 422 7.33 10.05 -19.12
CA VAL A 422 6.58 10.62 -20.24
C VAL A 422 5.41 9.71 -20.58
N GLU A 423 4.26 10.28 -20.70
CA GLU A 423 3.04 9.62 -21.16
C GLU A 423 2.58 10.23 -22.49
N SER A 424 2.09 9.40 -23.40
CA SER A 424 1.49 9.86 -24.65
C SER A 424 0.56 8.79 -25.22
N THR A 425 -0.42 9.18 -26.03
CA THR A 425 -1.20 8.25 -26.86
C THR A 425 -0.33 7.47 -27.85
N ASN A 426 0.86 8.00 -28.17
CA ASN A 426 1.84 7.37 -29.06
C ASN A 426 3.08 6.91 -28.25
N TYR A 427 3.29 5.58 -28.15
CA TYR A 427 4.43 5.01 -27.43
C TYR A 427 5.79 5.48 -27.99
N GLY A 428 5.94 5.56 -29.32
CA GLY A 428 7.19 6.01 -29.95
C GLY A 428 7.57 7.43 -29.52
N LEU A 429 6.59 8.33 -29.55
CA LEU A 429 6.77 9.72 -29.11
C LEU A 429 7.10 9.80 -27.62
N ALA A 430 6.41 9.01 -26.76
CA ALA A 430 6.71 8.95 -25.34
C ALA A 430 8.14 8.49 -25.09
N LYS A 431 8.59 7.44 -25.78
CA LYS A 431 9.93 6.89 -25.66
C LYS A 431 11.02 7.86 -26.09
N GLU A 432 10.91 8.44 -27.28
CA GLU A 432 11.88 9.42 -27.81
C GLU A 432 12.00 10.63 -26.86
N SER A 433 10.87 11.14 -26.38
CA SER A 433 10.83 12.27 -25.47
C SER A 433 11.46 11.94 -24.10
N ALA A 434 11.20 10.76 -23.56
CA ALA A 434 11.83 10.33 -22.31
C ALA A 434 13.34 10.15 -22.46
N GLU A 435 13.80 9.58 -23.57
CA GLU A 435 15.23 9.42 -23.88
C GLU A 435 15.92 10.75 -24.10
N GLU A 436 15.29 11.72 -24.76
CA GLU A 436 15.78 13.09 -24.95
C GLU A 436 16.04 13.76 -23.59
N LEU A 437 15.06 13.76 -22.70
CA LEU A 437 15.19 14.34 -21.36
C LEU A 437 16.24 13.61 -20.51
N ALA A 438 16.27 12.28 -20.56
CA ALA A 438 17.25 11.49 -19.83
C ALA A 438 18.69 11.77 -20.27
N LYS A 439 18.94 12.01 -21.56
CA LYS A 439 20.27 12.41 -22.08
C LYS A 439 20.70 13.78 -21.55
N ILE A 440 19.78 14.74 -21.50
CA ILE A 440 20.06 16.08 -20.95
C ILE A 440 20.45 15.97 -19.48
N ILE A 441 19.66 15.24 -18.67
CA ILE A 441 19.96 15.05 -17.24
C ILE A 441 21.32 14.36 -17.02
N LYS A 442 21.68 13.39 -17.87
CA LYS A 442 23.00 12.72 -17.78
C LYS A 442 24.18 13.65 -18.12
N SER A 443 23.94 14.72 -18.86
CA SER A 443 24.98 15.68 -19.27
C SER A 443 25.14 16.85 -18.28
N MET A 444 24.33 16.90 -17.24
CA MET A 444 24.37 17.87 -16.15
C MET A 444 25.30 17.39 -15.05
#